data_72d7604a6fd9c37d790d341a616b5aaa
#
_entry.id   72d7604a6fd9c37d790d341a616b5aaa
#
_cell.length_a   1.000
_cell.length_b   1.000
_cell.length_c   1.000
_cell.angle_alpha   90.00
_cell.angle_beta   90.00
_cell.angle_gamma   90.00
#
_symmetry.space_group_name_H-M   'P 1'
#
loop_
_entity.id
_entity.type
_entity.pdbx_description
1 polymer ?
#
loop_
_entity_poly.entity_id
_entity_poly.type
_entity_poly.pdbx_seq_one_letter_code
_entity_poly.pdbx_strand_id
1 'polypeptide(L)'
;MKALYKMNFDFGRMGNLEGIFVADTEDVKYLVDNKISVYFGEVLGKHSEISGPVTDGEIKQITTDEKVIKVVEEYGLENGYSPFDYNVCKSETEGIPDNGIEWSDCTVQEYIDFKRKGIIPEYYQEEYEEWLKNKKEE
;
A
#
# COMPACT_ATOMS: atom_id res chain seq x y z
N MET A 1 -7.34 -0.15 -15.03
CA MET A 1 -8.77 0.05 -14.70
C MET A 1 -8.93 0.42 -13.24
N LYS A 2 -9.70 1.45 -12.96
CA LYS A 2 -10.00 1.86 -11.59
C LYS A 2 -11.28 1.21 -11.08
N ALA A 3 -11.37 1.01 -9.78
CA ALA A 3 -12.57 0.54 -9.12
C ALA A 3 -12.70 1.21 -7.77
N LEU A 4 -13.92 1.21 -7.24
CA LEU A 4 -14.20 1.68 -5.89
C LEU A 4 -14.15 0.48 -4.95
N TYR A 5 -13.43 0.61 -3.86
CA TYR A 5 -13.22 -0.45 -2.88
C TYR A 5 -13.66 -0.03 -1.49
N LYS A 6 -14.08 -1.01 -0.72
CA LYS A 6 -14.32 -0.85 0.71
C LYS A 6 -13.34 -1.74 1.46
N MET A 7 -12.66 -1.18 2.44
CA MET A 7 -11.79 -1.93 3.34
C MET A 7 -12.42 -2.04 4.71
N ASN A 8 -12.36 -3.22 5.31
CA ASN A 8 -12.73 -3.45 6.70
C ASN A 8 -11.74 -4.45 7.30
N PHE A 9 -10.86 -3.94 8.14
CA PHE A 9 -9.83 -4.73 8.79
C PHE A 9 -10.16 -4.83 10.27
N ASP A 10 -10.53 -6.03 10.71
CA ASP A 10 -10.96 -6.29 12.09
C ASP A 10 -9.76 -6.68 12.97
N PHE A 11 -9.47 -5.87 13.97
CA PHE A 11 -8.42 -6.13 14.95
C PHE A 11 -8.99 -6.52 16.32
N GLY A 12 -10.19 -7.09 16.34
CA GLY A 12 -10.82 -7.58 17.56
C GLY A 12 -11.16 -6.46 18.53
N ARG A 13 -10.71 -6.61 19.77
CA ARG A 13 -11.01 -5.65 20.83
C ARG A 13 -10.45 -4.26 20.58
N MET A 14 -9.41 -4.14 19.74
CA MET A 14 -8.82 -2.85 19.42
C MET A 14 -9.67 -2.02 18.48
N GLY A 15 -10.60 -2.66 17.76
CA GLY A 15 -11.47 -2.00 16.81
C GLY A 15 -11.22 -2.40 15.37
N ASN A 16 -11.84 -1.68 14.45
CA ASN A 16 -11.75 -1.95 13.02
C ASN A 16 -11.19 -0.74 12.28
N LEU A 17 -10.43 -1.01 11.21
CA LEU A 17 -10.06 0.02 10.25
C LEU A 17 -10.97 -0.11 9.05
N GLU A 18 -11.74 0.92 8.77
CA GLU A 18 -12.67 0.95 7.64
C GLU A 18 -12.34 2.11 6.71
N GLY A 19 -12.59 1.91 5.43
CA GLY A 19 -12.36 2.96 4.45
C GLY A 19 -13.01 2.68 3.12
N ILE A 20 -13.24 3.73 2.37
CA ILE A 20 -13.75 3.68 0.99
C ILE A 20 -12.77 4.47 0.13
N PHE A 21 -12.24 3.84 -0.91
CA PHE A 21 -11.23 4.46 -1.75
C PHE A 21 -11.28 3.94 -3.18
N VAL A 22 -10.73 4.74 -4.09
CA VAL A 22 -10.56 4.36 -5.50
C VAL A 22 -9.12 3.89 -5.69
N ALA A 23 -8.95 2.77 -6.39
CA ALA A 23 -7.63 2.24 -6.69
C ALA A 23 -7.64 1.48 -8.00
N ASP A 24 -6.46 1.29 -8.59
CA ASP A 24 -6.27 0.47 -9.78
C ASP A 24 -6.50 -0.99 -9.42
N THR A 25 -7.30 -1.69 -10.21
CA THR A 25 -7.65 -3.10 -9.94
C THR A 25 -6.42 -3.99 -9.94
N GLU A 26 -5.43 -3.69 -10.77
CA GLU A 26 -4.20 -4.48 -10.82
C GLU A 26 -3.33 -4.27 -9.57
N ASP A 27 -3.33 -3.05 -9.02
CA ASP A 27 -2.62 -2.76 -7.77
C ASP A 27 -3.25 -3.49 -6.60
N VAL A 28 -4.58 -3.52 -6.52
CA VAL A 28 -5.31 -4.24 -5.46
C VAL A 28 -5.04 -5.75 -5.58
N LYS A 29 -5.09 -6.27 -6.79
CA LYS A 29 -4.78 -7.69 -7.03
C LYS A 29 -3.37 -8.04 -6.56
N TYR A 30 -2.40 -7.19 -6.89
CA TYR A 30 -1.01 -7.40 -6.47
C TYR A 30 -0.89 -7.39 -4.94
N LEU A 31 -1.52 -6.43 -4.29
CA LEU A 31 -1.52 -6.30 -2.83
C LEU A 31 -2.05 -7.57 -2.15
N VAL A 32 -3.19 -8.07 -2.63
CA VAL A 32 -3.86 -9.24 -2.06
C VAL A 32 -3.12 -10.54 -2.39
N ASP A 33 -2.76 -10.73 -3.65
CA ASP A 33 -2.10 -11.97 -4.10
C ASP A 33 -0.74 -12.19 -3.43
N ASN A 34 -0.02 -11.11 -3.16
CA ASN A 34 1.30 -11.17 -2.53
C ASN A 34 1.24 -11.00 -1.02
N LYS A 35 0.06 -10.85 -0.45
CA LYS A 35 -0.17 -10.70 1.00
C LYS A 35 0.76 -9.66 1.62
N ILE A 36 0.86 -8.49 0.95
CA ILE A 36 1.74 -7.42 1.41
C ILE A 36 1.25 -6.90 2.77
N SER A 37 2.14 -6.92 3.76
CA SER A 37 1.81 -6.40 5.09
C SER A 37 1.93 -4.88 5.10
N VAL A 38 0.90 -4.24 5.61
CA VAL A 38 0.79 -2.78 5.72
C VAL A 38 0.96 -2.36 7.17
N TYR A 39 1.76 -1.33 7.39
CA TYR A 39 1.95 -0.75 8.71
C TYR A 39 1.07 0.50 8.86
N PHE A 40 0.00 0.38 9.65
CA PHE A 40 -0.96 1.47 9.86
C PHE A 40 -0.57 2.37 11.03
N GLY A 41 0.30 1.91 11.92
CA GLY A 41 0.73 2.68 13.08
C GLY A 41 -0.25 2.60 14.25
N GLU A 42 -0.19 3.59 15.12
CA GLU A 42 -1.01 3.63 16.34
C GLU A 42 -2.37 4.29 16.10
N VAL A 43 -3.16 3.73 15.17
CA VAL A 43 -4.43 4.33 14.74
C VAL A 43 -5.63 3.93 15.60
N LEU A 44 -5.52 2.83 16.37
CA LEU A 44 -6.62 2.34 17.21
C LEU A 44 -6.33 2.46 18.73
N GLY A 45 -5.19 3.04 19.09
CA GLY A 45 -4.83 3.23 20.50
C GLY A 45 -3.38 3.63 20.67
N LYS A 46 -3.08 4.30 21.78
CA LYS A 46 -1.77 4.91 22.05
C LYS A 46 -0.58 3.95 22.11
N HIS A 47 -0.83 2.68 22.39
CA HIS A 47 0.25 1.71 22.60
C HIS A 47 0.11 0.48 21.70
N SER A 48 -0.76 0.56 20.71
CA SER A 48 -1.04 -0.55 19.81
C SER A 48 -0.64 -0.19 18.38
N GLU A 49 0.41 -0.80 17.89
CA GLU A 49 0.80 -0.68 16.49
C GLU A 49 -0.01 -1.68 15.67
N ILE A 50 -0.69 -1.19 14.65
CA ILE A 50 -1.55 -2.00 13.80
C ILE A 50 -0.83 -2.27 12.48
N SER A 51 -0.66 -3.54 12.16
CA SER A 51 -0.04 -3.97 10.92
C SER A 51 -0.53 -5.35 10.53
N GLY A 52 -0.41 -5.69 9.27
CA GLY A 52 -0.76 -7.02 8.78
C GLY A 52 -1.00 -7.05 7.29
N PRO A 53 -1.10 -8.26 6.72
CA PRO A 53 -1.39 -8.41 5.30
C PRO A 53 -2.85 -8.13 5.00
N VAL A 54 -3.10 -7.49 3.86
CA VAL A 54 -4.47 -7.26 3.37
C VAL A 54 -4.84 -8.44 2.48
N THR A 55 -5.95 -9.09 2.81
CA THR A 55 -6.44 -10.26 2.06
C THR A 55 -7.83 -9.98 1.49
N ASP A 56 -8.36 -10.94 0.74
CA ASP A 56 -9.70 -10.86 0.15
C ASP A 56 -10.79 -10.57 1.18
N GLY A 57 -10.58 -11.01 2.44
CA GLY A 57 -11.55 -10.80 3.51
C GLY A 57 -11.64 -9.35 3.97
N GLU A 58 -10.56 -8.59 3.82
CA GLU A 58 -10.50 -7.22 4.31
C GLU A 58 -10.82 -6.17 3.24
N ILE A 59 -10.69 -6.51 1.96
CA ILE A 59 -10.92 -5.55 0.87
C ILE A 59 -11.96 -6.10 -0.10
N LYS A 60 -12.94 -5.25 -0.45
CA LYS A 60 -14.03 -5.65 -1.32
C LYS A 60 -14.25 -4.61 -2.41
N GLN A 61 -14.31 -5.10 -3.65
CA GLN A 61 -14.64 -4.25 -4.79
C GLN A 61 -16.13 -3.92 -4.78
N ILE A 62 -16.45 -2.63 -4.81
CA ILE A 62 -17.84 -2.17 -4.82
C ILE A 62 -18.34 -2.06 -6.25
N THR A 63 -17.59 -1.35 -7.11
CA THR A 63 -17.99 -1.15 -8.51
C THR A 63 -16.82 -0.70 -9.37
N THR A 64 -16.91 -1.02 -10.67
CA THR A 64 -15.99 -0.50 -11.70
C THR A 64 -16.66 0.55 -12.57
N ASP A 65 -17.88 0.97 -12.22
CA ASP A 65 -18.63 1.96 -13.00
C ASP A 65 -17.89 3.31 -13.02
N GLU A 66 -17.45 3.72 -14.20
CA GLU A 66 -16.69 4.95 -14.38
C GLU A 66 -17.43 6.20 -13.93
N LYS A 67 -18.76 6.21 -14.06
CA LYS A 67 -19.59 7.34 -13.64
C LYS A 67 -19.57 7.48 -12.11
N VAL A 68 -19.67 6.38 -11.40
CA VAL A 68 -19.61 6.35 -9.94
C VAL A 68 -18.22 6.78 -9.45
N ILE A 69 -17.18 6.23 -10.05
CA ILE A 69 -15.80 6.54 -9.71
C ILE A 69 -15.52 8.04 -9.91
N LYS A 70 -15.98 8.60 -11.03
CA LYS A 70 -15.80 10.02 -11.33
C LYS A 70 -16.47 10.90 -10.27
N VAL A 71 -17.67 10.54 -9.84
CA VAL A 71 -18.39 11.28 -8.79
C VAL A 71 -17.61 11.21 -7.47
N VAL A 72 -17.13 10.03 -7.10
CA VAL A 72 -16.36 9.85 -5.87
C VAL A 72 -15.09 10.71 -5.87
N GLU A 73 -14.36 10.71 -6.98
CA GLU A 73 -13.14 11.51 -7.10
C GLU A 73 -13.42 13.00 -7.15
N GLU A 74 -14.44 13.40 -7.92
CA GLU A 74 -14.79 14.81 -8.10
C GLU A 74 -15.25 15.48 -6.80
N TYR A 75 -16.03 14.78 -5.99
CA TYR A 75 -16.57 15.32 -4.74
C TYR A 75 -15.76 14.91 -3.51
N GLY A 76 -14.63 14.22 -3.70
CA GLY A 76 -13.77 13.80 -2.60
C GLY A 76 -14.47 12.89 -1.60
N LEU A 77 -15.23 11.91 -2.09
CA LEU A 77 -16.04 11.03 -1.25
C LEU A 77 -15.24 9.84 -0.69
N GLU A 78 -13.96 9.74 -1.00
CA GLU A 78 -13.09 8.76 -0.35
C GLU A 78 -13.00 9.10 1.13
N ASN A 79 -13.06 8.07 1.97
CA ASN A 79 -13.10 8.28 3.42
C ASN A 79 -12.44 7.13 4.15
N GLY A 80 -11.89 7.43 5.33
CA GLY A 80 -11.27 6.42 6.19
C GLY A 80 -9.90 6.00 5.71
N TYR A 81 -9.60 4.73 5.86
CA TYR A 81 -8.26 4.18 5.64
C TYR A 81 -8.14 3.52 4.27
N SER A 82 -7.03 3.79 3.59
CA SER A 82 -6.64 3.08 2.37
C SER A 82 -5.28 2.44 2.61
N PRO A 83 -5.10 1.14 2.32
CA PRO A 83 -3.81 0.49 2.55
C PRO A 83 -2.69 1.08 1.70
N PHE A 84 -3.03 1.72 0.58
CA PHE A 84 -2.02 2.29 -0.32
C PHE A 84 -1.37 3.56 0.21
N ASP A 85 -2.01 4.24 1.17
CA ASP A 85 -1.52 5.48 1.76
C ASP A 85 -0.57 5.24 2.94
N TYR A 86 -0.46 4.02 3.41
CA TYR A 86 0.36 3.66 4.56
C TYR A 86 1.64 2.96 4.11
N ASN A 87 2.61 2.89 5.03
CA ASN A 87 3.92 2.32 4.70
C ASN A 87 3.91 0.79 4.67
N VAL A 88 4.87 0.25 3.93
CA VAL A 88 5.14 -1.18 3.93
C VAL A 88 5.65 -1.57 5.31
N CYS A 89 5.17 -2.70 5.83
CA CYS A 89 5.61 -3.21 7.12
C CYS A 89 7.08 -3.67 7.05
N LYS A 90 7.83 -3.44 8.13
CA LYS A 90 9.23 -3.86 8.22
C LYS A 90 9.42 -5.35 7.97
N SER A 91 8.44 -6.18 8.31
CA SER A 91 8.51 -7.62 8.08
C SER A 91 8.63 -7.98 6.60
N GLU A 92 8.16 -7.10 5.70
CA GLU A 92 8.29 -7.31 4.25
C GLU A 92 9.71 -7.03 3.74
N THR A 93 10.48 -6.25 4.49
CA THR A 93 11.79 -5.75 4.07
C THR A 93 12.89 -6.11 5.07
N GLU A 94 12.66 -7.13 5.88
CA GLU A 94 13.62 -7.59 6.89
C GLU A 94 14.93 -7.99 6.23
N GLY A 95 16.03 -7.40 6.71
CA GLY A 95 17.35 -7.67 6.17
C GLY A 95 17.96 -6.46 5.49
N ILE A 96 18.81 -6.72 4.49
CA ILE A 96 19.53 -5.68 3.76
C ILE A 96 18.54 -4.95 2.82
N PRO A 97 18.57 -3.59 2.80
CA PRO A 97 17.71 -2.85 1.86
C PRO A 97 17.88 -3.34 0.43
N ASP A 98 16.77 -3.69 -0.21
CA ASP A 98 16.77 -4.13 -1.59
C ASP A 98 16.94 -2.94 -2.52
N ASN A 99 17.87 -3.04 -3.47
CA ASN A 99 18.13 -1.99 -4.47
C ASN A 99 18.55 -0.65 -3.85
N GLY A 100 19.08 -0.64 -2.64
CA GLY A 100 19.44 0.58 -1.94
C GLY A 100 18.26 1.33 -1.36
N ILE A 101 17.07 0.72 -1.39
CA ILE A 101 15.84 1.35 -0.94
C ILE A 101 15.32 0.68 0.33
N GLU A 102 15.07 1.47 1.36
CA GLU A 102 14.42 1.00 2.59
C GLU A 102 12.91 1.06 2.39
N TRP A 103 12.32 -0.06 1.95
CA TRP A 103 10.90 -0.09 1.59
C TRP A 103 9.95 0.18 2.76
N SER A 104 10.39 -0.03 4.00
CA SER A 104 9.57 0.31 5.16
C SER A 104 9.37 1.81 5.34
N ASP A 105 10.17 2.64 4.67
CA ASP A 105 10.00 4.09 4.63
C ASP A 105 9.13 4.55 3.47
N CYS A 106 8.68 3.61 2.64
CA CYS A 106 7.88 3.89 1.45
C CYS A 106 6.43 3.45 1.66
N THR A 107 5.51 4.11 0.95
CA THR A 107 4.11 3.69 0.98
C THR A 107 3.92 2.39 0.22
N VAL A 108 2.81 1.72 0.50
CA VAL A 108 2.43 0.50 -0.22
C VAL A 108 2.28 0.80 -1.71
N GLN A 109 1.71 1.97 -2.07
CA GLN A 109 1.57 2.36 -3.48
C GLN A 109 2.94 2.48 -4.16
N GLU A 110 3.90 3.12 -3.51
CA GLU A 110 5.26 3.26 -4.04
C GLU A 110 5.94 1.89 -4.23
N TYR A 111 5.77 1.01 -3.27
CA TYR A 111 6.31 -0.36 -3.33
C TYR A 111 5.71 -1.15 -4.50
N ILE A 112 4.39 -1.09 -4.67
CA ILE A 112 3.70 -1.79 -5.76
C ILE A 112 4.08 -1.20 -7.12
N ASP A 113 4.19 0.11 -7.23
CA ASP A 113 4.61 0.77 -8.47
C ASP A 113 6.01 0.30 -8.90
N PHE A 114 6.92 0.14 -7.94
CA PHE A 114 8.24 -0.41 -8.23
C PHE A 114 8.14 -1.87 -8.70
N LYS A 115 7.41 -2.70 -7.97
CA LYS A 115 7.31 -4.14 -8.29
C LYS A 115 6.60 -4.42 -9.62
N ARG A 116 5.59 -3.62 -9.93
CA ARG A 116 4.80 -3.82 -11.16
C ARG A 116 5.34 -3.06 -12.36
N LYS A 117 5.85 -1.85 -12.16
CA LYS A 117 6.18 -0.94 -13.27
C LYS A 117 7.65 -0.51 -13.29
N GLY A 118 8.43 -0.87 -12.29
CA GLY A 118 9.83 -0.46 -12.20
C GLY A 118 10.02 1.01 -11.86
N ILE A 119 9.01 1.66 -11.29
CA ILE A 119 9.07 3.08 -10.93
C ILE A 119 9.78 3.23 -9.58
N ILE A 120 10.81 4.07 -9.54
CA ILE A 120 11.58 4.32 -8.33
C ILE A 120 11.07 5.62 -7.69
N PRO A 121 10.81 5.63 -6.37
CA PRO A 121 10.45 6.87 -5.68
C PRO A 121 11.53 7.95 -5.90
N GLU A 122 11.10 9.17 -6.21
CA GLU A 122 12.02 10.26 -6.54
C GLU A 122 13.09 10.48 -5.48
N TYR A 123 12.72 10.41 -4.21
CA TYR A 123 13.64 10.64 -3.10
C TYR A 123 14.64 9.48 -2.88
N TYR A 124 14.52 8.38 -3.62
CA TYR A 124 15.45 7.25 -3.59
C TYR A 124 16.24 7.07 -4.89
N GLN A 125 16.11 7.99 -5.83
CA GLN A 125 16.79 7.87 -7.14
C GLN A 125 18.31 7.78 -7.00
N GLU A 126 18.90 8.61 -6.16
CA GLU A 126 20.36 8.61 -5.95
C GLU A 126 20.85 7.27 -5.37
N GLU A 127 20.19 6.79 -4.34
CA GLU A 127 20.54 5.53 -3.69
C GLU A 127 20.41 4.34 -4.64
N TYR A 128 19.38 4.37 -5.45
CA TYR A 128 19.16 3.32 -6.44
C TYR A 128 20.22 3.33 -7.54
N GLU A 129 20.59 4.51 -8.04
CA GLU A 129 21.63 4.67 -9.05
C GLU A 129 23.00 4.24 -8.51
N GLU A 130 23.31 4.58 -7.27
CA GLU A 130 24.52 4.15 -6.60
C GLU A 130 24.57 2.63 -6.43
N TRP A 131 23.45 2.04 -6.04
CA TRP A 131 23.34 0.59 -5.92
C TRP A 131 23.60 -0.10 -7.27
N LEU A 132 23.00 0.41 -8.35
CA LEU A 132 23.22 -0.12 -9.70
C LEU A 132 24.68 -0.02 -10.12
N LYS A 133 25.34 1.09 -9.83
CA LYS A 133 26.73 1.32 -10.14
C LYS A 133 27.65 0.32 -9.42
N ASN A 134 27.40 0.13 -8.14
CA ASN A 134 28.18 -0.83 -7.34
C ASN A 134 27.97 -2.26 -7.81
N LYS A 135 26.78 -2.61 -8.24
CA LYS A 135 26.48 -3.92 -8.76
C LYS A 135 27.22 -4.23 -10.06
N LYS A 136 27.41 -3.21 -10.91
CA LYS A 136 28.17 -3.36 -12.17
C LYS A 136 29.66 -3.55 -11.95
N GLU A 137 30.20 -3.08 -10.83
CA GLU A 137 31.61 -3.21 -10.48
C GLU A 137 31.95 -4.58 -9.89
N GLU A 138 30.96 -5.36 -9.53
CA GLU A 138 31.10 -6.74 -9.08
C GLU A 138 31.13 -7.69 -10.30
#